data_bf12ec2874b355f19309579eeba15461
#
_entry.id   bf12ec2874b355f19309579eeba15461
#
_cell.length_a   1.000
_cell.length_b   1.000
_cell.length_c   1.000
_cell.angle_alpha   90.00
_cell.angle_beta   90.00
_cell.angle_gamma   90.00
#
_symmetry.space_group_name_H-M   'P 1'
#
loop_
_entity.id
_entity.type
_entity.pdbx_description
1 polymer ?
#
loop_
_entity_poly.entity_id
_entity_poly.type
_entity_poly.pdbx_seq_one_letter_code
_entity_poly.pdbx_strand_id
1 'polypeptide(L)'
;EIKKEIEQETKELKKETKKEDSKVIIGSEITEEVNTEIRNIMGEEGNLVLECYIFGVDAFESSKTPFKILTLKISDNTDSIYCKLFSRDAKEFSALCSKLKVGKWIKIKGFTKNDPYSREIVLNAKDIMEIPSKDKKIVDDAPVKRVELHAHTMMSQMDGITNLDLGKHTC
;
A
#
# COMPACT_ATOMS: atom_id res chain seq x y z
N GLU A 1 -32.17 -14.38 19.82
CA GLU A 1 -30.95 -14.43 20.68
C GLU A 1 -29.83 -15.15 19.95
N ILE A 2 -30.02 -16.37 19.46
CA ILE A 2 -29.01 -17.19 18.76
C ILE A 2 -28.36 -16.49 17.54
N LYS A 3 -29.11 -15.69 16.76
CA LYS A 3 -28.55 -14.94 15.61
C LYS A 3 -27.59 -13.83 16.03
N LYS A 4 -27.79 -13.22 17.19
CA LYS A 4 -26.90 -12.17 17.72
C LYS A 4 -25.60 -12.74 18.28
N GLU A 5 -25.66 -13.91 18.87
CA GLU A 5 -24.46 -14.62 19.35
C GLU A 5 -23.58 -15.08 18.19
N ILE A 6 -24.16 -15.64 17.12
CA ILE A 6 -23.41 -16.04 15.91
C ILE A 6 -22.77 -14.83 15.22
N GLU A 7 -23.45 -13.67 15.19
CA GLU A 7 -22.85 -12.44 14.63
C GLU A 7 -21.75 -11.87 15.51
N GLN A 8 -21.80 -12.04 16.83
CA GLN A 8 -20.73 -11.63 17.73
C GLN A 8 -19.52 -12.55 17.64
N GLU A 9 -19.71 -13.86 17.68
CA GLU A 9 -18.62 -14.82 17.47
C GLU A 9 -17.95 -14.71 16.10
N THR A 10 -18.73 -14.43 15.04
CA THR A 10 -18.16 -14.19 13.69
C THR A 10 -17.37 -12.88 13.61
N LYS A 11 -17.74 -11.88 14.41
CA LYS A 11 -16.99 -10.62 14.50
C LYS A 11 -15.73 -10.75 15.34
N GLU A 12 -15.76 -11.55 16.38
CA GLU A 12 -14.60 -11.84 17.23
C GLU A 12 -13.59 -12.72 16.50
N LEU A 13 -14.02 -13.79 15.84
CA LEU A 13 -13.18 -14.62 14.97
C LEU A 13 -12.53 -13.82 13.83
N LYS A 14 -13.27 -12.87 13.23
CA LYS A 14 -12.71 -11.97 12.21
C LYS A 14 -11.74 -10.93 12.79
N LYS A 15 -11.84 -10.59 14.07
CA LYS A 15 -10.88 -9.72 14.76
C LYS A 15 -9.62 -10.49 15.16
N GLU A 16 -9.72 -11.73 15.56
CA GLU A 16 -8.56 -12.56 15.93
C GLU A 16 -7.73 -12.96 14.70
N THR A 17 -8.37 -13.37 13.60
CA THR A 17 -7.67 -13.68 12.35
C THR A 17 -7.00 -12.46 11.70
N LYS A 18 -7.44 -11.22 12.01
CA LYS A 18 -6.76 -10.00 11.55
C LYS A 18 -5.53 -9.63 12.39
N LYS A 19 -5.37 -10.15 13.60
CA LYS A 19 -4.24 -9.82 14.47
C LYS A 19 -2.97 -10.63 14.17
N GLU A 20 -3.10 -11.83 13.62
CA GLU A 20 -1.96 -12.73 13.43
C GLU A 20 -1.02 -12.35 12.25
N ASP A 21 -1.51 -11.61 11.25
CA ASP A 21 -0.73 -11.27 10.04
C ASP A 21 -0.22 -9.83 9.97
N SER A 22 -0.46 -9.01 11.00
CA SER A 22 -0.02 -7.61 11.00
C SER A 22 1.33 -7.44 11.69
N LYS A 23 2.32 -6.94 10.94
CA LYS A 23 3.69 -6.76 11.43
C LYS A 23 4.07 -5.28 11.49
N VAL A 24 4.41 -4.78 12.68
CA VAL A 24 4.94 -3.42 12.84
C VAL A 24 6.29 -3.29 12.14
N ILE A 25 6.42 -2.28 11.29
CA ILE A 25 7.65 -1.97 10.55
C ILE A 25 8.37 -0.78 11.20
N ILE A 26 7.61 0.28 11.53
CA ILE A 26 8.10 1.51 12.15
C ILE A 26 7.13 1.93 13.26
N GLY A 27 7.67 2.44 14.36
CA GLY A 27 6.91 3.03 15.45
C GLY A 27 6.13 2.01 16.26
N SER A 28 4.90 2.34 16.59
CA SER A 28 3.99 1.54 17.41
C SER A 28 2.90 0.85 16.59
N GLU A 29 2.25 -0.12 17.19
CA GLU A 29 1.09 -0.80 16.58
C GLU A 29 -0.06 0.20 16.40
N ILE A 30 -0.64 0.22 15.20
CA ILE A 30 -1.75 1.10 14.84
C ILE A 30 -3.06 0.38 15.10
N THR A 31 -3.66 0.61 16.26
CA THR A 31 -4.96 0.04 16.65
C THR A 31 -6.15 0.87 16.16
N GLU A 32 -5.89 2.12 15.77
CA GLU A 32 -6.91 3.05 15.28
C GLU A 32 -7.48 2.58 13.93
N GLU A 33 -8.76 2.84 13.70
CA GLU A 33 -9.41 2.55 12.42
C GLU A 33 -8.98 3.58 11.35
N VAL A 34 -9.12 3.20 10.08
CA VAL A 34 -8.91 4.13 8.95
C VAL A 34 -9.90 5.26 9.06
N ASN A 35 -9.41 6.49 9.07
CA ASN A 35 -10.22 7.68 9.29
C ASN A 35 -10.45 8.52 8.04
N THR A 36 -9.69 8.28 6.97
CA THR A 36 -9.84 9.01 5.71
C THR A 36 -9.40 8.18 4.50
N GLU A 37 -9.77 8.64 3.32
CA GLU A 37 -9.27 8.14 2.03
C GLU A 37 -8.34 9.18 1.41
N ILE A 38 -7.38 8.74 0.57
CA ILE A 38 -6.39 9.64 -0.03
C ILE A 38 -7.06 10.75 -0.84
N ARG A 39 -8.14 10.44 -1.59
CA ARG A 39 -8.91 11.42 -2.37
C ARG A 39 -9.47 12.57 -1.54
N ASN A 40 -9.70 12.37 -0.25
CA ASN A 40 -10.31 13.37 0.63
C ASN A 40 -9.26 14.30 1.26
N ILE A 41 -7.98 14.02 1.06
CA ILE A 41 -6.89 14.84 1.60
C ILE A 41 -6.73 16.09 0.73
N MET A 42 -7.19 17.23 1.23
CA MET A 42 -7.15 18.49 0.49
C MET A 42 -6.05 19.44 0.96
N GLY A 43 -5.38 19.15 2.06
CA GLY A 43 -4.42 20.06 2.67
C GLY A 43 -3.53 19.43 3.72
N GLU A 44 -2.99 20.27 4.60
CA GLU A 44 -2.21 19.83 5.74
C GLU A 44 -3.16 19.33 6.84
N GLU A 45 -3.11 18.05 7.10
CA GLU A 45 -3.94 17.38 8.10
C GLU A 45 -3.07 16.58 9.05
N GLY A 46 -3.42 16.61 10.34
CA GLY A 46 -2.77 15.82 11.37
C GLY A 46 -3.52 14.53 11.67
N ASN A 47 -2.80 13.55 12.15
CA ASN A 47 -3.36 12.31 12.69
C ASN A 47 -4.20 11.48 11.71
N LEU A 48 -3.68 11.31 10.51
CA LEU A 48 -4.27 10.49 9.46
C LEU A 48 -3.93 9.02 9.66
N VAL A 49 -4.91 8.15 9.47
CA VAL A 49 -4.74 6.70 9.42
C VAL A 49 -5.26 6.18 8.09
N LEU A 50 -4.36 5.64 7.28
CA LEU A 50 -4.62 5.17 5.93
C LEU A 50 -4.25 3.69 5.79
N GLU A 51 -4.97 2.96 4.95
CA GLU A 51 -4.58 1.64 4.47
C GLU A 51 -4.35 1.71 2.96
N CYS A 52 -3.14 1.42 2.52
CA CYS A 52 -2.72 1.60 1.14
C CYS A 52 -1.72 0.54 0.70
N TYR A 53 -1.55 0.39 -0.60
CA TYR A 53 -0.50 -0.45 -1.17
C TYR A 53 0.63 0.40 -1.73
N ILE A 54 1.83 -0.17 -1.72
CA ILE A 54 3.04 0.45 -2.25
C ILE A 54 3.17 0.07 -3.72
N PHE A 55 3.11 1.04 -4.64
CA PHE A 55 3.34 0.80 -6.06
C PHE A 55 4.69 1.34 -6.56
N GLY A 56 5.41 2.09 -5.74
CA GLY A 56 6.74 2.56 -6.05
C GLY A 56 7.55 2.90 -4.80
N VAL A 57 8.85 2.74 -4.88
CA VAL A 57 9.80 3.03 -3.79
C VAL A 57 11.02 3.71 -4.37
N ASP A 58 11.30 4.93 -3.93
CA ASP A 58 12.47 5.70 -4.33
C ASP A 58 13.32 6.02 -3.10
N ALA A 59 14.56 5.59 -3.11
CA ALA A 59 15.53 5.83 -2.05
C ALA A 59 16.50 6.95 -2.46
N PHE A 60 16.58 8.00 -1.66
CA PHE A 60 17.50 9.10 -1.88
C PHE A 60 18.49 9.21 -0.73
N GLU A 61 19.76 9.13 -1.06
CA GLU A 61 20.87 9.35 -0.13
C GLU A 61 21.65 10.59 -0.55
N SER A 62 21.72 11.58 0.33
CA SER A 62 22.53 12.77 0.07
C SER A 62 23.99 12.52 0.48
N SER A 63 24.90 12.85 -0.42
CA SER A 63 26.35 12.82 -0.09
C SER A 63 26.79 14.00 0.79
N LYS A 64 25.97 15.04 0.89
CA LYS A 64 26.29 16.27 1.64
C LYS A 64 25.70 16.31 3.05
N THR A 65 24.66 15.52 3.31
CA THR A 65 23.96 15.51 4.60
C THR A 65 23.74 14.06 5.06
N PRO A 66 23.75 13.79 6.39
CA PRO A 66 23.52 12.45 6.92
C PRO A 66 22.05 11.99 6.76
N PHE A 67 21.20 12.78 6.14
CA PHE A 67 19.81 12.45 5.95
C PHE A 67 19.60 11.56 4.74
N LYS A 68 18.87 10.49 4.97
CA LYS A 68 18.38 9.57 3.94
C LYS A 68 16.87 9.69 3.88
N ILE A 69 16.34 9.75 2.68
CA ILE A 69 14.90 9.90 2.43
C ILE A 69 14.42 8.69 1.66
N LEU A 70 13.45 7.98 2.21
CA LEU A 70 12.70 6.95 1.52
C LEU A 70 11.35 7.53 1.12
N THR A 71 11.11 7.62 -0.18
CA THR A 71 9.85 8.07 -0.73
C THR A 71 9.05 6.85 -1.23
N LEU A 72 7.93 6.60 -0.61
CA LEU A 72 6.99 5.57 -1.03
C LEU A 72 5.91 6.22 -1.90
N LYS A 73 5.59 5.58 -3.01
CA LYS A 73 4.41 5.91 -3.82
C LYS A 73 3.30 4.96 -3.38
N ILE A 74 2.27 5.51 -2.77
CA ILE A 74 1.20 4.74 -2.14
C ILE A 74 -0.16 5.11 -2.73
N SER A 75 -1.06 4.13 -2.79
CA SER A 75 -2.44 4.30 -3.23
C SER A 75 -3.38 3.43 -2.40
N ASP A 76 -4.60 3.91 -2.20
CA ASP A 76 -5.71 3.18 -1.58
C ASP A 76 -6.79 2.78 -2.60
N ASN A 77 -6.49 2.84 -3.89
CA ASN A 77 -7.39 2.67 -5.04
C ASN A 77 -8.38 3.84 -5.25
N THR A 78 -8.38 4.86 -4.41
CA THR A 78 -9.16 6.09 -4.64
C THR A 78 -8.31 7.17 -5.29
N ASP A 79 -7.08 7.31 -4.83
CA ASP A 79 -6.07 8.23 -5.34
C ASP A 79 -4.67 7.75 -4.93
N SER A 80 -3.65 8.57 -5.18
CA SER A 80 -2.26 8.26 -4.81
C SER A 80 -1.56 9.47 -4.20
N ILE A 81 -0.64 9.20 -3.27
CA ILE A 81 0.13 10.23 -2.58
C ILE A 81 1.58 9.76 -2.34
N TYR A 82 2.51 10.70 -2.26
CA TYR A 82 3.87 10.41 -1.80
C TYR A 82 3.92 10.34 -0.29
N CYS A 83 4.53 9.28 0.23
CA CYS A 83 4.82 9.13 1.64
C CYS A 83 6.33 9.23 1.86
N LYS A 84 6.77 10.18 2.67
CA LYS A 84 8.20 10.42 2.97
C LYS A 84 8.55 9.92 4.35
N LEU A 85 9.65 9.17 4.41
CA LEU A 85 10.28 8.67 5.61
C LEU A 85 11.70 9.23 5.69
N PHE A 86 12.05 9.75 6.84
CA PHE A 86 13.36 10.32 7.09
C PHE A 86 14.12 9.43 8.08
N SER A 87 15.31 8.99 7.73
CA SER A 87 16.22 8.28 8.64
C SER A 87 17.60 8.93 8.64
N ARG A 88 18.24 8.90 9.81
CA ARG A 88 19.63 9.34 9.98
C ARG A 88 20.58 8.15 10.08
N ASP A 89 20.06 6.99 10.40
CA ASP A 89 20.85 5.76 10.57
C ASP A 89 20.82 4.94 9.27
N ALA A 90 22.02 4.64 8.76
CA ALA A 90 22.18 3.83 7.56
C ALA A 90 21.66 2.40 7.71
N LYS A 91 21.78 1.80 8.90
CA LYS A 91 21.30 0.45 9.18
C LYS A 91 19.77 0.40 9.21
N GLU A 92 19.17 1.38 9.87
CA GLU A 92 17.73 1.54 9.93
C GLU A 92 17.13 1.76 8.52
N PHE A 93 17.75 2.63 7.74
CA PHE A 93 17.36 2.90 6.36
C PHE A 93 17.42 1.65 5.47
N SER A 94 18.51 0.88 5.55
CA SER A 94 18.64 -0.37 4.80
C SER A 94 17.58 -1.40 5.21
N ALA A 95 17.28 -1.49 6.50
CA ALA A 95 16.21 -2.36 7.01
C ALA A 95 14.83 -1.93 6.49
N LEU A 96 14.56 -0.62 6.41
CA LEU A 96 13.32 -0.08 5.85
C LEU A 96 13.18 -0.40 4.36
N CYS A 97 14.22 -0.18 3.56
CA CYS A 97 14.24 -0.51 2.14
C CYS A 97 14.00 -2.02 1.89
N SER A 98 14.48 -2.88 2.79
CA SER A 98 14.25 -4.32 2.66
C SER A 98 12.84 -4.76 3.03
N LYS A 99 12.18 -4.06 3.96
CA LYS A 99 10.82 -4.37 4.43
C LYS A 99 9.74 -3.74 3.57
N LEU A 100 9.92 -2.48 3.17
CA LEU A 100 8.95 -1.69 2.39
C LEU A 100 9.20 -1.90 0.88
N LYS A 101 8.56 -2.92 0.31
CA LYS A 101 8.69 -3.28 -1.11
C LYS A 101 7.39 -3.02 -1.86
N VAL A 102 7.52 -2.81 -3.17
CA VAL A 102 6.38 -2.71 -4.09
C VAL A 102 5.48 -3.94 -3.99
N GLY A 103 4.17 -3.73 -4.03
CA GLY A 103 3.14 -4.77 -3.94
C GLY A 103 2.70 -5.12 -2.51
N LYS A 104 3.27 -4.50 -1.49
CA LYS A 104 2.85 -4.72 -0.10
C LYS A 104 1.74 -3.75 0.28
N TRP A 105 0.80 -4.27 1.06
CA TRP A 105 -0.23 -3.48 1.74
C TRP A 105 0.26 -3.07 3.11
N ILE A 106 0.06 -1.81 3.44
CA ILE A 106 0.51 -1.20 4.69
C ILE A 106 -0.58 -0.33 5.28
N LYS A 107 -0.59 -0.26 6.61
CA LYS A 107 -1.36 0.71 7.37
C LYS A 107 -0.40 1.77 7.88
N ILE A 108 -0.71 3.02 7.63
CA ILE A 108 0.15 4.16 7.96
C ILE A 108 -0.62 5.10 8.86
N LYS A 109 0.06 5.55 9.91
CA LYS A 109 -0.37 6.69 10.72
C LYS A 109 0.64 7.82 10.55
N GLY A 110 0.16 9.03 10.28
CA GLY A 110 1.02 10.17 10.06
C GLY A 110 0.24 11.48 9.90
N PHE A 111 0.88 12.44 9.26
CA PHE A 111 0.30 13.75 8.98
C PHE A 111 0.71 14.19 7.58
N THR A 112 -0.12 14.98 6.93
CA THR A 112 0.21 15.59 5.64
C THR A 112 0.81 16.96 5.82
N LYS A 113 1.73 17.27 4.93
CA LYS A 113 2.38 18.58 4.86
C LYS A 113 2.65 18.96 3.41
N ASN A 114 2.57 20.24 3.11
CA ASN A 114 3.00 20.76 1.81
C ASN A 114 4.53 20.71 1.72
N ASP A 115 5.05 20.00 0.73
CA ASP A 115 6.49 19.92 0.49
C ASP A 115 6.93 21.06 -0.42
N PRO A 116 7.81 21.97 0.05
CA PRO A 116 8.25 23.12 -0.74
C PRO A 116 9.05 22.75 -1.99
N TYR A 117 9.62 21.55 -2.05
CA TYR A 117 10.43 21.08 -3.18
C TYR A 117 9.56 20.52 -4.31
N SER A 118 8.60 19.64 -3.98
CA SER A 118 7.69 19.08 -4.97
C SER A 118 6.48 19.96 -5.22
N ARG A 119 6.16 20.89 -4.31
CA ARG A 119 4.94 21.72 -4.30
C ARG A 119 3.67 20.90 -4.26
N GLU A 120 3.75 19.74 -3.64
CA GLU A 120 2.67 18.77 -3.49
C GLU A 120 2.44 18.46 -2.02
N ILE A 121 1.25 18.00 -1.70
CA ILE A 121 0.94 17.48 -0.37
C ILE A 121 1.59 16.10 -0.25
N VAL A 122 2.42 15.92 0.78
CA VAL A 122 3.08 14.66 1.06
C VAL A 122 2.69 14.14 2.44
N LEU A 123 2.56 12.83 2.57
CA LEU A 123 2.33 12.17 3.84
C LEU A 123 3.68 11.94 4.54
N ASN A 124 3.83 12.43 5.75
CA ASN A 124 4.95 12.11 6.62
C ASN A 124 4.50 11.01 7.59
N ALA A 125 4.99 9.81 7.37
CA ALA A 125 4.63 8.66 8.20
C ALA A 125 5.34 8.71 9.55
N LYS A 126 4.60 8.41 10.62
CA LYS A 126 5.09 8.23 11.97
C LYS A 126 5.16 6.75 12.34
N ASP A 127 4.07 6.05 12.12
CA ASP A 127 3.95 4.61 12.38
C ASP A 127 3.54 3.88 11.10
N ILE A 128 4.15 2.73 10.84
CA ILE A 128 3.84 1.88 9.68
C ILE A 128 3.74 0.43 10.12
N MET A 129 2.69 -0.22 9.67
CA MET A 129 2.42 -1.62 9.93
C MET A 129 2.09 -2.34 8.61
N GLU A 130 2.67 -3.51 8.39
CA GLU A 130 2.32 -4.38 7.27
C GLU A 130 0.99 -5.05 7.56
N ILE A 131 0.10 -5.07 6.59
CA ILE A 131 -1.22 -5.70 6.66
C ILE A 131 -1.38 -6.71 5.52
N PRO A 132 -2.27 -7.70 5.67
CA PRO A 132 -2.58 -8.63 4.60
C PRO A 132 -3.08 -7.90 3.34
N SER A 133 -2.72 -8.43 2.16
CA SER A 133 -3.18 -7.88 0.90
C SER A 133 -4.71 -7.85 0.83
N LYS A 134 -5.23 -6.71 0.42
CA LYS A 134 -6.67 -6.51 0.15
C LYS A 134 -7.02 -6.74 -1.33
N ASP A 135 -6.04 -7.06 -2.16
CA ASP A 135 -6.27 -7.29 -3.57
C ASP A 135 -7.12 -8.54 -3.75
N LYS A 136 -8.28 -8.35 -4.35
CA LYS A 136 -9.11 -9.47 -4.81
C LYS A 136 -8.46 -10.01 -6.07
N LYS A 137 -7.86 -11.19 -5.98
CA LYS A 137 -7.43 -11.91 -7.18
C LYS A 137 -8.68 -12.21 -8.01
N ILE A 138 -8.74 -11.62 -9.19
CA ILE A 138 -9.74 -11.98 -10.18
C ILE A 138 -9.34 -13.35 -10.70
N VAL A 139 -10.14 -14.35 -10.38
CA VAL A 139 -9.95 -15.73 -10.84
C VAL A 139 -11.10 -16.03 -11.78
N ASP A 140 -10.75 -16.50 -12.97
CA ASP A 140 -11.75 -17.06 -13.88
C ASP A 140 -12.09 -18.49 -13.43
N ASP A 141 -13.25 -18.66 -12.81
CA ASP A 141 -13.79 -19.94 -12.33
C ASP A 141 -14.87 -20.52 -13.27
N ALA A 142 -15.03 -19.93 -14.46
CA ALA A 142 -15.97 -20.44 -15.44
C ALA A 142 -15.63 -21.89 -15.83
N PRO A 143 -16.64 -22.81 -15.88
CA PRO A 143 -16.43 -24.21 -16.22
C PRO A 143 -15.93 -24.39 -17.66
N VAL A 144 -16.26 -23.46 -18.54
CA VAL A 144 -15.73 -23.40 -19.93
C VAL A 144 -15.02 -22.06 -20.09
N LYS A 145 -13.71 -22.12 -20.31
CA LYS A 145 -12.90 -20.92 -20.53
C LYS A 145 -13.19 -20.31 -21.89
N ARG A 146 -13.27 -18.99 -21.94
CA ARG A 146 -13.36 -18.26 -23.19
C ARG A 146 -12.04 -18.36 -23.93
N VAL A 147 -12.10 -18.65 -25.20
CA VAL A 147 -10.94 -18.59 -26.11
C VAL A 147 -10.95 -17.22 -26.79
N GLU A 148 -9.88 -16.46 -26.60
CA GLU A 148 -9.70 -15.18 -27.27
C GLU A 148 -9.01 -15.42 -28.62
N LEU A 149 -9.73 -15.17 -29.70
CA LEU A 149 -9.23 -15.40 -31.07
C LEU A 149 -8.49 -14.20 -31.65
N HIS A 150 -8.64 -13.03 -31.03
CA HIS A 150 -8.01 -11.79 -31.47
C HIS A 150 -7.62 -10.95 -30.27
N ALA A 151 -6.36 -10.96 -29.90
CA ALA A 151 -5.83 -10.22 -28.77
C ALA A 151 -4.67 -9.31 -29.19
N HIS A 152 -4.74 -8.05 -28.79
CA HIS A 152 -3.67 -7.09 -28.92
C HIS A 152 -2.88 -7.03 -27.61
N THR A 153 -1.58 -7.22 -27.70
CA THR A 153 -0.67 -7.17 -26.57
C THR A 153 0.24 -5.94 -26.67
N MET A 154 1.07 -5.68 -25.66
CA MET A 154 2.06 -4.61 -25.71
C MET A 154 3.08 -4.74 -26.88
N MET A 155 3.12 -5.88 -27.55
CA MET A 155 3.90 -6.06 -28.77
C MET A 155 3.21 -5.44 -30.00
N SER A 156 1.93 -5.18 -29.93
CA SER A 156 1.19 -4.45 -30.97
C SER A 156 1.44 -2.95 -30.78
N GLN A 157 2.02 -2.33 -31.80
CA GLN A 157 2.41 -0.91 -31.73
C GLN A 157 1.20 -0.02 -31.45
N MET A 158 1.25 0.71 -30.33
CA MET A 158 0.25 1.68 -29.90
C MET A 158 -1.18 1.14 -29.64
N ASP A 159 -1.37 -0.18 -29.48
CA ASP A 159 -2.71 -0.79 -29.55
C ASP A 159 -3.04 -1.70 -28.36
N GLY A 160 -2.08 -2.15 -27.58
CA GLY A 160 -2.32 -3.03 -26.42
C GLY A 160 -1.37 -2.78 -25.26
N ILE A 161 -1.88 -2.92 -24.04
CA ILE A 161 -1.11 -2.80 -22.79
C ILE A 161 -0.87 -4.14 -22.09
N THR A 162 -1.46 -5.23 -22.59
CA THR A 162 -1.37 -6.55 -21.98
C THR A 162 0.03 -7.12 -22.16
N ASN A 163 0.68 -7.47 -21.08
CA ASN A 163 2.01 -8.07 -21.10
C ASN A 163 1.96 -9.51 -21.61
N LEU A 164 2.97 -9.90 -22.39
CA LEU A 164 3.17 -11.26 -22.92
C LEU A 164 3.90 -12.18 -21.93
N ASP A 165 3.68 -12.09 -20.65
CA ASP A 165 4.25 -13.05 -19.71
C ASP A 165 3.47 -14.37 -19.77
N LEU A 166 3.81 -15.19 -20.76
CA LEU A 166 3.16 -16.47 -21.07
C LEU A 166 3.26 -17.52 -19.95
N GLY A 167 3.98 -17.22 -18.88
CA GLY A 167 4.17 -18.16 -17.77
C GLY A 167 3.16 -18.00 -16.61
N LYS A 168 2.36 -16.92 -16.56
CA LYS A 168 1.57 -16.59 -15.37
C LYS A 168 0.13 -16.18 -15.63
N HIS A 169 -0.27 -15.98 -16.86
CA HIS A 169 -1.64 -15.61 -17.22
C HIS A 169 -2.21 -16.62 -18.21
N THR A 170 -2.78 -17.68 -17.67
CA THR A 170 -3.83 -18.37 -18.40
C THR A 170 -5.02 -17.41 -18.43
N CYS A 171 -5.34 -16.90 -19.58
CA CYS A 171 -6.57 -16.18 -19.88
C CYS A 171 -7.79 -16.99 -19.48
#